data_e9571c5f991d47332e77a90c1f89b0a3
#
_entry.id   e9571c5f991d47332e77a90c1f89b0a3
#
_cell.length_a   1.000
_cell.length_b   1.000
_cell.length_c   1.000
_cell.angle_alpha   90.00
_cell.angle_beta   90.00
_cell.angle_gamma   90.00
#
_symmetry.space_group_name_H-M   'P 1'
#
loop_
_entity.id
_entity.type
_entity.pdbx_description
1 polymer ?
#
loop_
_entity_poly.entity_id
_entity_poly.type
_entity_poly.pdbx_seq_one_letter_code
_entity_poly.pdbx_strand_id
1 'polypeptide(L)'
;MATIKDVAKLAGVGLGTASRVINESGYVSEETKKKVRDAIKKLGYVPNETARAFVTQDNKTVALFLPSIHHAFFSELAFYIEDELDKKGYKMILCNSTGQKEKELKYISMLKQNKVSGIIGISYNSIESEINHSMPIVLVDRHIGEIPYVSSDNYGGGKMALQVLKETGCNHVAYIGTYSKTIFTEVEKRKKGFEDAAKETGINYTLYIEEDPIKDQTSFLNIFLDNYKNIDGVFVENDMMALELVQLAQDRSIRIPEELSIIGYDGIQKYAMFRPKLATIRQPVELMGRSLVDLLIKKVNGEQVTPEIHPVQFLKGETTR
;
A
#
# COMPACT_ATOMS: atom_id res chain seq x y z
N MET A 1 24.83 23.29 20.90
CA MET A 1 23.65 22.56 21.38
C MET A 1 23.92 22.02 22.76
N ALA A 2 22.97 22.14 23.69
CA ALA A 2 23.11 21.54 25.02
C ALA A 2 23.14 20.00 24.88
N THR A 3 23.89 19.34 25.74
CA THR A 3 24.05 17.87 25.75
C THR A 3 23.41 17.28 27.01
N ILE A 4 23.18 15.98 27.04
CA ILE A 4 22.69 15.29 28.23
C ILE A 4 23.65 15.46 29.43
N LYS A 5 24.96 15.65 29.19
CA LYS A 5 25.95 15.95 30.23
C LYS A 5 25.69 17.31 30.86
N ASP A 6 25.30 18.30 30.06
CA ASP A 6 24.96 19.64 30.55
C ASP A 6 23.68 19.61 31.39
N VAL A 7 22.68 18.81 30.97
CA VAL A 7 21.44 18.58 31.74
C VAL A 7 21.77 17.93 33.09
N ALA A 8 22.55 16.86 33.09
CA ALA A 8 22.96 16.19 34.33
C ALA A 8 23.70 17.12 35.29
N LYS A 9 24.65 17.92 34.79
CA LYS A 9 25.39 18.90 35.54
C LYS A 9 24.50 20.00 36.15
N LEU A 10 23.57 20.55 35.35
CA LEU A 10 22.65 21.58 35.83
C LEU A 10 21.63 21.06 36.84
N ALA A 11 21.17 19.82 36.67
CA ALA A 11 20.24 19.16 37.60
C ALA A 11 20.91 18.64 38.86
N GLY A 12 22.24 18.60 38.92
CA GLY A 12 23.00 18.06 40.06
C GLY A 12 22.86 16.53 40.22
N VAL A 13 22.76 15.82 39.11
CA VAL A 13 22.56 14.35 39.10
C VAL A 13 23.61 13.65 38.24
N GLY A 14 23.78 12.35 38.45
CA GLY A 14 24.64 11.56 37.56
C GLY A 14 24.04 11.40 36.16
N LEU A 15 24.91 11.21 35.15
CA LEU A 15 24.50 11.03 33.74
C LEU A 15 23.47 9.90 33.57
N GLY A 16 23.67 8.77 34.29
CA GLY A 16 22.73 7.66 34.26
C GLY A 16 21.34 8.01 34.83
N THR A 17 21.27 8.88 35.84
CA THR A 17 20.00 9.36 36.41
C THR A 17 19.31 10.30 35.45
N ALA A 18 20.04 11.23 34.84
CA ALA A 18 19.49 12.11 33.80
C ALA A 18 18.94 11.29 32.61
N SER A 19 19.68 10.27 32.17
CA SER A 19 19.26 9.37 31.11
C SER A 19 17.97 8.59 31.48
N ARG A 20 17.88 8.08 32.72
CA ARG A 20 16.66 7.39 33.18
C ARG A 20 15.44 8.29 33.19
N VAL A 21 15.59 9.55 33.61
CA VAL A 21 14.48 10.52 33.59
C VAL A 21 14.06 10.87 32.16
N ILE A 22 15.02 11.09 31.26
CA ILE A 22 14.75 11.43 29.86
C ILE A 22 14.10 10.27 29.12
N ASN A 23 14.50 9.03 29.42
CA ASN A 23 13.98 7.82 28.76
C ASN A 23 12.83 7.16 29.53
N GLU A 24 12.37 7.77 30.61
CA GLU A 24 11.33 7.23 31.50
C GLU A 24 11.58 5.80 31.94
N SER A 25 12.83 5.42 32.09
CA SER A 25 13.29 4.07 32.42
C SER A 25 13.77 3.95 33.87
N GLY A 26 13.34 2.90 34.57
CA GLY A 26 13.72 2.63 35.95
C GLY A 26 13.13 3.62 36.97
N TYR A 27 13.38 3.33 38.25
CA TYR A 27 12.87 4.17 39.33
C TYR A 27 13.74 5.40 39.56
N VAL A 28 13.11 6.58 39.55
CA VAL A 28 13.71 7.86 39.94
C VAL A 28 12.67 8.65 40.77
N SER A 29 13.07 9.24 41.91
CA SER A 29 12.17 10.01 42.75
C SER A 29 11.57 11.23 42.00
N GLU A 30 10.35 11.60 42.33
CA GLU A 30 9.66 12.73 41.66
C GLU A 30 10.42 14.07 41.84
N GLU A 31 11.09 14.27 42.97
CA GLU A 31 11.94 15.43 43.18
C GLU A 31 13.10 15.49 42.17
N THR A 32 13.76 14.35 41.94
CA THR A 32 14.86 14.24 40.98
C THR A 32 14.35 14.39 39.54
N LYS A 33 13.20 13.79 39.20
CA LYS A 33 12.55 13.98 37.91
C LYS A 33 12.28 15.48 37.64
N LYS A 34 11.76 16.19 38.64
CA LYS A 34 11.50 17.62 38.52
C LYS A 34 12.77 18.40 38.24
N LYS A 35 13.86 18.17 39.01
CA LYS A 35 15.17 18.85 38.80
C LYS A 35 15.68 18.63 37.35
N VAL A 36 15.58 17.42 36.82
CA VAL A 36 16.04 17.11 35.45
C VAL A 36 15.13 17.77 34.41
N ARG A 37 13.80 17.73 34.57
CA ARG A 37 12.87 18.42 33.66
C ARG A 37 13.06 19.93 33.62
N ASP A 38 13.32 20.55 34.78
CA ASP A 38 13.61 21.98 34.88
C ASP A 38 14.94 22.35 34.19
N ALA A 39 15.96 21.50 34.34
CA ALA A 39 17.23 21.66 33.65
C ALA A 39 17.10 21.53 32.12
N ILE A 40 16.32 20.54 31.63
CA ILE A 40 16.00 20.37 30.21
C ILE A 40 15.35 21.63 29.65
N LYS A 41 14.32 22.15 30.36
CA LYS A 41 13.60 23.36 29.93
C LYS A 41 14.51 24.59 29.91
N LYS A 42 15.36 24.74 30.92
CA LYS A 42 16.28 25.89 31.04
C LYS A 42 17.37 25.89 29.98
N LEU A 43 17.86 24.71 29.58
CA LEU A 43 18.90 24.55 28.56
C LEU A 43 18.35 24.47 27.13
N GLY A 44 17.04 24.38 26.96
CA GLY A 44 16.44 24.08 25.65
C GLY A 44 16.95 22.75 25.08
N TYR A 45 17.25 21.78 25.98
CA TYR A 45 17.77 20.48 25.54
C TYR A 45 16.70 19.67 24.86
N VAL A 46 16.97 19.27 23.63
CA VAL A 46 16.15 18.33 22.89
C VAL A 46 16.85 16.96 22.91
N PRO A 47 16.20 15.90 23.42
CA PRO A 47 16.79 14.57 23.41
C PRO A 47 17.18 14.15 21.99
N ASN A 48 18.39 13.63 21.83
CA ASN A 48 18.83 13.09 20.55
C ASN A 48 18.26 11.69 20.38
N GLU A 49 17.22 11.57 19.56
CA GLU A 49 16.54 10.29 19.26
C GLU A 49 17.50 9.26 18.66
N THR A 50 18.49 9.68 17.87
CA THR A 50 19.52 8.79 17.32
C THR A 50 20.37 8.16 18.43
N ALA A 51 20.75 8.96 19.44
CA ALA A 51 21.50 8.44 20.59
C ALA A 51 20.63 7.50 21.45
N ARG A 52 19.33 7.76 21.55
CA ARG A 52 18.36 6.90 22.24
C ARG A 52 18.19 5.57 21.49
N ALA A 53 18.02 5.61 20.19
CA ALA A 53 17.89 4.45 19.31
C ALA A 53 19.12 3.52 19.42
N PHE A 54 20.31 4.08 19.57
CA PHE A 54 21.55 3.32 19.80
C PHE A 54 21.51 2.51 21.11
N VAL A 55 20.88 3.06 22.14
CA VAL A 55 20.80 2.41 23.47
C VAL A 55 19.67 1.39 23.52
N THR A 56 18.53 1.69 22.88
CA THR A 56 17.34 0.81 22.90
C THR A 56 17.32 -0.20 21.77
N GLN A 57 18.18 -0.07 20.77
CA GLN A 57 18.19 -0.81 19.51
C GLN A 57 16.86 -0.74 18.74
N ASP A 58 16.00 0.22 19.11
CA ASP A 58 14.70 0.47 18.46
C ASP A 58 14.56 1.97 18.18
N ASN A 59 14.58 2.34 16.91
CA ASN A 59 14.47 3.73 16.47
C ASN A 59 13.01 4.17 16.22
N LYS A 60 12.03 3.27 16.45
CA LYS A 60 10.61 3.54 16.24
C LYS A 60 10.31 4.16 14.86
N THR A 61 11.04 3.71 13.85
CA THR A 61 10.90 4.21 12.49
C THR A 61 10.63 3.06 11.53
N VAL A 62 9.60 3.18 10.72
CA VAL A 62 9.22 2.21 9.69
C VAL A 62 9.45 2.83 8.32
N ALA A 63 10.07 2.09 7.41
CA ALA A 63 10.15 2.48 6.01
C ALA A 63 8.95 1.90 5.25
N LEU A 64 8.22 2.77 4.56
CA LEU A 64 7.20 2.39 3.58
C LEU A 64 7.76 2.63 2.19
N PHE A 65 8.03 1.60 1.41
CA PHE A 65 8.40 1.78 0.00
C PHE A 65 7.24 1.44 -0.94
N LEU A 66 7.03 2.34 -1.91
CA LEU A 66 5.96 2.29 -2.89
C LEU A 66 6.54 2.41 -4.30
N PRO A 67 5.91 1.79 -5.32
CA PRO A 67 6.30 2.00 -6.73
C PRO A 67 6.08 3.44 -7.18
N SER A 68 5.01 4.08 -6.70
CA SER A 68 4.69 5.47 -7.06
C SER A 68 3.80 6.15 -6.01
N ILE A 69 4.17 7.36 -5.61
CA ILE A 69 3.31 8.22 -4.78
C ILE A 69 2.24 8.95 -5.59
N HIS A 70 2.28 8.88 -6.92
CA HIS A 70 1.26 9.47 -7.80
C HIS A 70 0.02 8.58 -7.97
N HIS A 71 0.14 7.28 -7.68
CA HIS A 71 -0.99 6.37 -7.78
C HIS A 71 -1.91 6.54 -6.58
N ALA A 72 -3.19 6.82 -6.82
CA ALA A 72 -4.14 7.17 -5.78
C ALA A 72 -4.31 6.08 -4.70
N PHE A 73 -4.34 4.80 -5.10
CA PHE A 73 -4.39 3.67 -4.16
C PHE A 73 -3.17 3.67 -3.21
N PHE A 74 -1.96 3.84 -3.75
CA PHE A 74 -0.74 3.82 -2.92
C PHE A 74 -0.68 5.03 -1.99
N SER A 75 -1.18 6.20 -2.43
CA SER A 75 -1.24 7.40 -1.59
C SER A 75 -2.26 7.25 -0.47
N GLU A 76 -3.43 6.66 -0.75
CA GLU A 76 -4.46 6.39 0.28
C GLU A 76 -3.95 5.34 1.28
N LEU A 77 -3.29 4.28 0.81
CA LEU A 77 -2.70 3.26 1.67
C LEU A 77 -1.60 3.85 2.57
N ALA A 78 -0.73 4.71 2.02
CA ALA A 78 0.31 5.39 2.78
C ALA A 78 -0.27 6.28 3.89
N PHE A 79 -1.39 6.96 3.63
CA PHE A 79 -2.09 7.76 4.63
C PHE A 79 -2.56 6.90 5.82
N TYR A 80 -3.21 5.74 5.56
CA TYR A 80 -3.68 4.89 6.66
C TYR A 80 -2.56 4.17 7.40
N ILE A 81 -1.47 3.82 6.71
CA ILE A 81 -0.27 3.24 7.34
C ILE A 81 0.37 4.27 8.28
N GLU A 82 0.53 5.51 7.82
CA GLU A 82 1.12 6.60 8.61
C GLU A 82 0.30 6.89 9.86
N ASP A 83 -1.02 7.08 9.71
CA ASP A 83 -1.96 7.34 10.80
C ASP A 83 -1.93 6.20 11.86
N GLU A 84 -1.85 4.95 11.44
CA GLU A 84 -1.79 3.82 12.36
C GLU A 84 -0.41 3.68 13.02
N LEU A 85 0.68 3.98 12.32
CA LEU A 85 2.03 4.02 12.89
C LEU A 85 2.16 5.11 13.94
N ASP A 86 1.63 6.31 13.69
CA ASP A 86 1.66 7.43 14.64
C ASP A 86 0.92 7.08 15.94
N LYS A 87 -0.27 6.47 15.86
CA LYS A 87 -1.03 5.96 17.02
C LYS A 87 -0.22 4.98 17.88
N LYS A 88 0.70 4.24 17.26
CA LYS A 88 1.58 3.26 17.94
C LYS A 88 2.94 3.84 18.33
N GLY A 89 3.16 5.14 18.12
CA GLY A 89 4.39 5.86 18.44
C GLY A 89 5.56 5.56 17.52
N TYR A 90 5.28 5.13 16.28
CA TYR A 90 6.27 4.95 15.21
C TYR A 90 6.23 6.12 14.24
N LYS A 91 7.38 6.42 13.63
CA LYS A 91 7.51 7.37 12.52
C LYS A 91 7.59 6.64 11.21
N MET A 92 7.08 7.22 10.13
CA MET A 92 7.18 6.67 8.80
C MET A 92 8.22 7.42 7.96
N ILE A 93 9.06 6.66 7.23
CA ILE A 93 9.86 7.18 6.12
C ILE A 93 9.22 6.68 4.84
N LEU A 94 8.66 7.59 4.05
CA LEU A 94 8.10 7.27 2.75
C LEU A 94 9.21 7.22 1.68
N CYS A 95 9.30 6.06 1.01
CA CYS A 95 10.34 5.74 0.05
C CYS A 95 9.70 5.47 -1.32
N ASN A 96 9.80 6.42 -2.25
CA ASN A 96 9.29 6.26 -3.61
C ASN A 96 10.32 5.54 -4.49
N SER A 97 10.09 4.24 -4.80
CA SER A 97 11.03 3.44 -5.58
C SER A 97 11.01 3.77 -7.08
N THR A 98 9.91 4.36 -7.58
CA THR A 98 9.66 4.57 -9.01
C THR A 98 9.79 3.29 -9.84
N GLY A 99 9.44 2.13 -9.23
CA GLY A 99 9.58 0.82 -9.84
C GLY A 99 11.03 0.34 -10.04
N GLN A 100 12.04 1.06 -9.48
CA GLN A 100 13.45 0.74 -9.67
C GLN A 100 13.96 -0.21 -8.59
N LYS A 101 14.42 -1.40 -9.01
CA LYS A 101 14.96 -2.44 -8.12
C LYS A 101 16.08 -1.93 -7.21
N GLU A 102 17.00 -1.16 -7.76
CA GLU A 102 18.17 -0.62 -7.06
C GLU A 102 17.76 0.28 -5.89
N LYS A 103 16.65 1.03 -6.04
CA LYS A 103 16.10 1.84 -4.94
C LYS A 103 15.49 0.97 -3.85
N GLU A 104 14.72 -0.05 -4.22
CA GLU A 104 14.12 -0.98 -3.25
C GLU A 104 15.21 -1.70 -2.43
N LEU A 105 16.29 -2.14 -3.08
CA LEU A 105 17.43 -2.76 -2.40
C LEU A 105 18.13 -1.79 -1.42
N LYS A 106 18.22 -0.50 -1.75
CA LYS A 106 18.71 0.53 -0.81
C LYS A 106 17.81 0.65 0.41
N TYR A 107 16.48 0.60 0.24
CA TYR A 107 15.53 0.66 1.36
C TYR A 107 15.62 -0.59 2.24
N ILE A 108 15.73 -1.78 1.64
CA ILE A 108 15.97 -3.02 2.37
C ILE A 108 17.29 -2.95 3.16
N SER A 109 18.34 -2.34 2.59
CA SER A 109 19.60 -2.15 3.29
C SER A 109 19.52 -1.24 4.52
N MET A 110 18.54 -0.33 4.60
CA MET A 110 18.31 0.49 5.78
C MET A 110 17.93 -0.35 6.99
N LEU A 111 17.16 -1.43 6.77
CA LEU A 111 16.83 -2.39 7.83
C LEU A 111 18.09 -3.14 8.30
N LYS A 112 18.88 -3.67 7.34
CA LYS A 112 20.16 -4.36 7.64
C LYS A 112 21.15 -3.47 8.41
N GLN A 113 21.04 -2.15 8.26
CA GLN A 113 21.85 -1.15 8.96
C GLN A 113 21.20 -0.61 10.26
N ASN A 114 20.10 -1.21 10.72
CA ASN A 114 19.31 -0.75 11.87
C ASN A 114 18.89 0.73 11.79
N LYS A 115 18.69 1.26 10.58
CA LYS A 115 18.18 2.63 10.36
C LYS A 115 16.67 2.72 10.49
N VAL A 116 15.98 1.59 10.34
CA VAL A 116 14.54 1.44 10.54
C VAL A 116 14.28 0.17 11.35
N SER A 117 13.18 0.15 12.10
CA SER A 117 12.74 -1.00 12.91
C SER A 117 12.03 -2.05 12.06
N GLY A 118 11.47 -1.63 10.92
CA GLY A 118 10.75 -2.52 10.01
C GLY A 118 10.45 -1.88 8.67
N ILE A 119 9.96 -2.69 7.75
CA ILE A 119 9.60 -2.30 6.38
C ILE A 119 8.20 -2.78 6.03
N ILE A 120 7.39 -1.89 5.48
CA ILE A 120 6.20 -2.23 4.68
C ILE A 120 6.52 -1.93 3.23
N GLY A 121 6.24 -2.85 2.30
CA GLY A 121 6.65 -2.66 0.91
C GLY A 121 5.67 -3.15 -0.14
N ILE A 122 5.56 -2.39 -1.22
CA ILE A 122 4.94 -2.81 -2.48
C ILE A 122 6.07 -2.91 -3.50
N SER A 123 6.30 -4.11 -4.03
CA SER A 123 7.39 -4.36 -4.97
C SER A 123 6.93 -5.21 -6.14
N TYR A 124 7.31 -4.78 -7.33
CA TYR A 124 7.17 -5.51 -8.59
C TYR A 124 8.53 -5.94 -9.14
N ASN A 125 9.58 -5.97 -8.29
CA ASN A 125 10.93 -6.35 -8.63
C ASN A 125 11.35 -7.66 -7.96
N SER A 126 12.31 -8.40 -8.54
CA SER A 126 12.88 -9.60 -7.93
C SER A 126 13.77 -9.23 -6.74
N ILE A 127 13.21 -9.25 -5.53
CA ILE A 127 13.88 -8.93 -4.26
C ILE A 127 14.03 -10.14 -3.33
N GLU A 128 13.63 -11.33 -3.79
CA GLU A 128 13.54 -12.55 -3.00
C GLU A 128 14.88 -12.93 -2.34
N SER A 129 16.00 -12.72 -3.07
CA SER A 129 17.35 -13.02 -2.56
C SER A 129 17.82 -12.10 -1.44
N GLU A 130 17.17 -10.95 -1.27
CA GLU A 130 17.60 -9.90 -0.34
C GLU A 130 16.83 -9.89 0.98
N ILE A 131 15.71 -10.60 1.02
CA ILE A 131 14.81 -10.67 2.18
C ILE A 131 14.64 -12.10 2.64
N ASN A 132 14.37 -12.28 3.94
CA ASN A 132 14.05 -13.57 4.52
C ASN A 132 12.99 -13.41 5.63
N HIS A 133 12.45 -14.53 6.08
CA HIS A 133 11.36 -14.57 7.05
C HIS A 133 11.70 -13.96 8.43
N SER A 134 12.99 -13.91 8.81
CA SER A 134 13.40 -13.33 10.10
C SER A 134 13.43 -11.80 10.09
N MET A 135 13.43 -11.18 8.90
CA MET A 135 13.38 -9.73 8.79
C MET A 135 12.00 -9.19 9.13
N PRO A 136 11.87 -8.07 9.85
CA PRO A 136 10.60 -7.40 10.10
C PRO A 136 10.13 -6.66 8.82
N ILE A 137 9.65 -7.44 7.85
CA ILE A 137 9.14 -6.99 6.56
C ILE A 137 7.73 -7.56 6.38
N VAL A 138 6.81 -6.72 5.92
CA VAL A 138 5.45 -7.09 5.48
C VAL A 138 5.24 -6.54 4.08
N LEU A 139 4.73 -7.36 3.17
CA LEU A 139 4.48 -6.97 1.78
C LEU A 139 2.99 -6.71 1.54
N VAL A 140 2.71 -5.96 0.48
CA VAL A 140 1.36 -5.73 -0.03
C VAL A 140 1.21 -6.46 -1.35
N ASP A 141 0.12 -7.20 -1.51
CA ASP A 141 -0.26 -7.90 -2.74
C ASP A 141 0.83 -8.82 -3.33
N ARG A 142 1.75 -9.31 -2.51
CA ARG A 142 2.84 -10.15 -2.98
C ARG A 142 3.23 -11.22 -1.97
N HIS A 143 3.23 -12.47 -2.44
CA HIS A 143 3.71 -13.63 -1.69
C HIS A 143 5.18 -13.93 -2.02
N ILE A 144 6.06 -13.92 -1.03
CA ILE A 144 7.47 -14.31 -1.16
C ILE A 144 7.83 -15.26 0.00
N GLY A 145 7.88 -16.56 -0.28
CA GLY A 145 8.21 -17.57 0.74
C GLY A 145 7.34 -17.43 2.00
N GLU A 146 7.97 -17.28 3.16
CA GLU A 146 7.30 -17.10 4.47
C GLU A 146 7.17 -15.62 4.89
N ILE A 147 7.46 -14.67 4.00
CA ILE A 147 7.28 -13.25 4.29
C ILE A 147 5.76 -12.98 4.38
N PRO A 148 5.26 -12.42 5.50
CA PRO A 148 3.85 -12.08 5.62
C PRO A 148 3.47 -10.97 4.65
N TYR A 149 2.23 -11.03 4.20
CA TYR A 149 1.66 -10.00 3.34
C TYR A 149 0.20 -9.71 3.69
N VAL A 150 -0.26 -8.55 3.29
CA VAL A 150 -1.67 -8.17 3.30
C VAL A 150 -2.12 -7.95 1.86
N SER A 151 -3.29 -8.47 1.52
CA SER A 151 -3.91 -8.32 0.21
C SER A 151 -5.40 -8.09 0.33
N SER A 152 -6.00 -7.51 -0.69
CA SER A 152 -7.44 -7.64 -0.89
C SER A 152 -7.77 -8.97 -1.57
N ASP A 153 -9.02 -9.42 -1.48
CA ASP A 153 -9.50 -10.59 -2.24
C ASP A 153 -9.59 -10.26 -3.73
N ASN A 154 -8.42 -10.28 -4.37
CA ASN A 154 -8.30 -9.99 -5.79
C ASN A 154 -9.07 -10.99 -6.66
N TYR A 155 -9.07 -12.28 -6.28
CA TYR A 155 -9.81 -13.31 -7.02
C TYR A 155 -11.32 -13.10 -6.92
N GLY A 156 -11.84 -12.92 -5.71
CA GLY A 156 -13.25 -12.61 -5.47
C GLY A 156 -13.68 -11.32 -6.15
N GLY A 157 -12.81 -10.30 -6.16
CA GLY A 157 -13.06 -9.05 -6.86
C GLY A 157 -13.20 -9.20 -8.37
N GLY A 158 -12.37 -10.03 -9.00
CA GLY A 158 -12.52 -10.37 -10.42
C GLY A 158 -13.83 -11.11 -10.73
N LYS A 159 -14.21 -12.07 -9.88
CA LYS A 159 -15.52 -12.77 -10.01
C LYS A 159 -16.69 -11.79 -9.82
N MET A 160 -16.60 -10.89 -8.84
CA MET A 160 -17.62 -9.87 -8.56
C MET A 160 -17.81 -8.92 -9.74
N ALA A 161 -16.72 -8.44 -10.34
CA ALA A 161 -16.78 -7.56 -11.52
C ALA A 161 -17.51 -8.22 -12.70
N LEU A 162 -17.20 -9.49 -12.99
CA LEU A 162 -17.90 -10.25 -14.02
C LEU A 162 -19.38 -10.41 -13.71
N GLN A 163 -19.70 -10.79 -12.47
CA GLN A 163 -21.08 -10.99 -12.05
C GLN A 163 -21.90 -9.71 -12.24
N VAL A 164 -21.36 -8.55 -11.86
CA VAL A 164 -22.04 -7.26 -12.07
C VAL A 164 -22.25 -6.97 -13.55
N LEU A 165 -21.24 -7.16 -14.41
CA LEU A 165 -21.39 -6.97 -15.86
C LEU A 165 -22.49 -7.87 -16.44
N LYS A 166 -22.55 -9.12 -16.01
CA LYS A 166 -23.60 -10.05 -16.44
C LYS A 166 -24.99 -9.62 -15.96
N GLU A 167 -25.13 -9.24 -14.69
CA GLU A 167 -26.39 -8.79 -14.09
C GLU A 167 -26.91 -7.49 -14.73
N THR A 168 -26.01 -6.63 -15.23
CA THR A 168 -26.35 -5.42 -15.96
C THR A 168 -26.62 -5.67 -17.46
N GLY A 169 -26.66 -6.92 -17.90
CA GLY A 169 -27.09 -7.34 -19.22
C GLY A 169 -25.99 -7.31 -20.29
N CYS A 170 -24.72 -7.31 -19.91
CA CYS A 170 -23.64 -7.46 -20.86
C CYS A 170 -23.57 -8.90 -21.39
N ASN A 171 -23.30 -9.05 -22.70
CA ASN A 171 -23.25 -10.33 -23.41
C ASN A 171 -21.84 -10.74 -23.85
N HIS A 172 -20.98 -9.76 -24.11
CA HIS A 172 -19.58 -9.97 -24.43
C HIS A 172 -18.73 -8.99 -23.62
N VAL A 173 -17.95 -9.54 -22.71
CA VAL A 173 -17.17 -8.71 -21.77
C VAL A 173 -15.67 -8.80 -22.04
N ALA A 174 -14.93 -7.77 -21.64
CA ALA A 174 -13.47 -7.80 -21.70
C ALA A 174 -12.85 -7.57 -20.32
N TYR A 175 -11.66 -8.11 -20.12
CA TYR A 175 -10.72 -7.71 -19.10
C TYR A 175 -9.61 -6.89 -19.74
N ILE A 176 -9.29 -5.74 -19.18
CA ILE A 176 -8.14 -4.91 -19.59
C ILE A 176 -7.18 -4.80 -18.41
N GLY A 177 -5.91 -5.13 -18.64
CA GLY A 177 -4.91 -5.07 -17.59
C GLY A 177 -3.53 -5.50 -18.06
N THR A 178 -2.67 -5.75 -17.07
CA THR A 178 -1.27 -6.10 -17.29
C THR A 178 -0.94 -7.53 -16.87
N TYR A 179 0.24 -7.99 -17.24
CA TYR A 179 0.85 -9.21 -16.72
C TYR A 179 2.34 -9.03 -16.56
N SER A 180 2.92 -9.71 -15.58
CA SER A 180 4.37 -9.80 -15.44
C SER A 180 4.88 -11.18 -15.87
N LYS A 181 5.97 -11.22 -16.63
CA LYS A 181 6.63 -12.47 -17.02
C LYS A 181 7.47 -13.09 -15.91
N THR A 182 7.87 -12.30 -14.95
CA THR A 182 8.90 -12.70 -13.99
C THR A 182 8.43 -12.72 -12.55
N ILE A 183 7.34 -12.04 -12.24
CA ILE A 183 6.87 -11.84 -10.87
C ILE A 183 5.37 -12.08 -10.82
N PHE A 184 4.97 -13.07 -10.04
CA PHE A 184 3.57 -13.30 -9.72
C PHE A 184 3.17 -12.46 -8.51
N THR A 185 2.08 -11.68 -8.65
CA THR A 185 1.49 -10.90 -7.57
C THR A 185 0.06 -11.36 -7.31
N GLU A 186 -0.48 -10.99 -6.15
CA GLU A 186 -1.90 -11.24 -5.84
C GLU A 186 -2.84 -10.51 -6.83
N VAL A 187 -2.36 -9.40 -7.44
CA VAL A 187 -3.12 -8.60 -8.43
C VAL A 187 -3.54 -9.44 -9.65
N GLU A 188 -2.69 -10.35 -10.11
CA GLU A 188 -3.01 -11.22 -11.26
C GLU A 188 -4.22 -12.13 -11.00
N LYS A 189 -4.57 -12.36 -9.75
CA LYS A 189 -5.77 -13.10 -9.38
C LYS A 189 -7.06 -12.40 -9.76
N ARG A 190 -7.05 -11.06 -10.01
CA ARG A 190 -8.21 -10.32 -10.55
C ARG A 190 -8.63 -10.88 -11.90
N LYS A 191 -7.65 -10.98 -12.82
CA LYS A 191 -7.87 -11.59 -14.14
C LYS A 191 -8.37 -13.03 -14.02
N LYS A 192 -7.71 -13.82 -13.16
CA LYS A 192 -8.07 -15.23 -12.97
C LYS A 192 -9.51 -15.40 -12.47
N GLY A 193 -9.92 -14.59 -11.49
CA GLY A 193 -11.30 -14.59 -10.98
C GLY A 193 -12.33 -14.22 -12.06
N PHE A 194 -12.01 -13.19 -12.87
CA PHE A 194 -12.85 -12.79 -14.00
C PHE A 194 -12.98 -13.91 -15.05
N GLU A 195 -11.87 -14.52 -15.46
CA GLU A 195 -11.87 -15.61 -16.43
C GLU A 195 -12.65 -16.84 -15.95
N ASP A 196 -12.44 -17.24 -14.70
CA ASP A 196 -13.13 -18.40 -14.13
C ASP A 196 -14.64 -18.16 -14.05
N ALA A 197 -15.06 -16.99 -13.61
CA ALA A 197 -16.46 -16.62 -13.60
C ALA A 197 -17.06 -16.53 -15.02
N ALA A 198 -16.30 -16.06 -16.01
CA ALA A 198 -16.75 -16.04 -17.41
C ALA A 198 -16.99 -17.46 -17.94
N LYS A 199 -16.07 -18.39 -17.65
CA LYS A 199 -16.21 -19.82 -18.01
C LYS A 199 -17.38 -20.48 -17.29
N GLU A 200 -17.52 -20.23 -15.98
CA GLU A 200 -18.62 -20.76 -15.16
C GLU A 200 -19.99 -20.29 -15.66
N THR A 201 -20.08 -19.06 -16.14
CA THR A 201 -21.34 -18.45 -16.56
C THR A 201 -21.64 -18.60 -18.04
N GLY A 202 -20.66 -19.03 -18.85
CA GLY A 202 -20.77 -19.18 -20.30
C GLY A 202 -20.85 -17.84 -21.05
N ILE A 203 -20.52 -16.71 -20.43
CA ILE A 203 -20.49 -15.41 -21.10
C ILE A 203 -19.27 -15.32 -22.03
N ASN A 204 -19.44 -14.71 -23.21
CA ASN A 204 -18.31 -14.45 -24.09
C ASN A 204 -17.35 -13.46 -23.46
N TYR A 205 -16.03 -13.74 -23.49
CA TYR A 205 -15.05 -12.83 -22.96
C TYR A 205 -13.79 -12.73 -23.81
N THR A 206 -13.12 -11.59 -23.70
CA THR A 206 -11.84 -11.30 -24.36
C THR A 206 -10.87 -10.73 -23.33
N LEU A 207 -9.58 -11.02 -23.47
CA LEU A 207 -8.52 -10.46 -22.63
C LEU A 207 -7.67 -9.50 -23.46
N TYR A 208 -7.59 -8.26 -23.02
CA TYR A 208 -6.66 -7.25 -23.52
C TYR A 208 -5.59 -7.04 -22.45
N ILE A 209 -4.43 -7.65 -22.66
CA ILE A 209 -3.34 -7.65 -21.66
C ILE A 209 -2.03 -7.24 -22.32
N GLU A 210 -1.30 -6.35 -21.64
CA GLU A 210 0.01 -5.86 -22.04
C GLU A 210 1.04 -6.21 -20.97
N GLU A 211 2.32 -6.28 -21.35
CA GLU A 211 3.40 -6.54 -20.40
C GLU A 211 3.65 -5.31 -19.50
N ASP A 212 3.71 -5.54 -18.19
CA ASP A 212 4.01 -4.49 -17.21
C ASP A 212 5.53 -4.19 -17.15
N PRO A 213 5.94 -2.91 -17.11
CA PRO A 213 5.08 -1.71 -17.19
C PRO A 213 4.65 -1.36 -18.62
N ILE A 214 3.40 -0.96 -18.76
CA ILE A 214 2.90 -0.45 -20.05
C ILE A 214 3.68 0.80 -20.43
N LYS A 215 4.25 0.81 -21.64
CA LYS A 215 5.06 1.94 -22.12
C LYS A 215 4.21 3.15 -22.50
N ASP A 216 3.05 2.90 -23.08
CA ASP A 216 2.09 3.91 -23.52
C ASP A 216 0.67 3.40 -23.27
N GLN A 217 0.13 3.72 -22.10
CA GLN A 217 -1.21 3.29 -21.69
C GLN A 217 -2.30 3.86 -22.60
N THR A 218 -2.16 5.11 -23.01
CA THR A 218 -3.11 5.75 -23.91
C THR A 218 -3.20 5.03 -25.24
N SER A 219 -2.07 4.70 -25.87
CA SER A 219 -2.04 3.90 -27.11
C SER A 219 -2.63 2.52 -26.93
N PHE A 220 -2.34 1.83 -25.82
CA PHE A 220 -2.91 0.53 -25.51
C PHE A 220 -4.45 0.57 -25.39
N LEU A 221 -5.00 1.55 -24.69
CA LEU A 221 -6.45 1.73 -24.56
C LEU A 221 -7.10 2.17 -25.89
N ASN A 222 -6.41 2.96 -26.71
CA ASN A 222 -6.89 3.31 -28.04
C ASN A 222 -6.99 2.08 -28.96
N ILE A 223 -6.01 1.18 -28.94
CA ILE A 223 -6.05 -0.10 -29.68
C ILE A 223 -7.28 -0.92 -29.25
N PHE A 224 -7.57 -0.98 -27.95
CA PHE A 224 -8.79 -1.61 -27.49
C PHE A 224 -10.05 -0.96 -28.11
N LEU A 225 -10.18 0.35 -28.02
CA LEU A 225 -11.34 1.11 -28.54
C LEU A 225 -11.48 1.03 -30.05
N ASP A 226 -10.40 0.81 -30.81
CA ASP A 226 -10.46 0.58 -32.25
C ASP A 226 -11.01 -0.82 -32.60
N ASN A 227 -10.89 -1.77 -31.69
CA ASN A 227 -11.20 -3.18 -31.93
C ASN A 227 -12.33 -3.73 -31.04
N TYR A 228 -12.98 -2.94 -30.20
CA TYR A 228 -13.95 -3.39 -29.20
C TYR A 228 -15.32 -3.82 -29.75
N LYS A 229 -15.53 -3.81 -31.06
CA LYS A 229 -16.78 -4.17 -31.72
C LYS A 229 -17.36 -5.45 -31.12
N ASN A 230 -18.62 -5.38 -30.65
CA ASN A 230 -19.36 -6.42 -29.95
C ASN A 230 -19.01 -6.60 -28.45
N ILE A 231 -18.09 -5.84 -27.87
CA ILE A 231 -17.85 -5.82 -26.41
C ILE A 231 -18.75 -4.74 -25.82
N ASP A 232 -19.59 -5.11 -24.84
CA ASP A 232 -20.57 -4.23 -24.21
C ASP A 232 -20.32 -4.04 -22.70
N GLY A 233 -19.29 -4.73 -22.15
CA GLY A 233 -18.84 -4.56 -20.79
C GLY A 233 -17.34 -4.79 -20.62
N VAL A 234 -16.71 -3.99 -19.76
CA VAL A 234 -15.26 -4.04 -19.51
C VAL A 234 -14.97 -4.01 -18.03
N PHE A 235 -14.14 -4.93 -17.56
CA PHE A 235 -13.47 -4.84 -16.27
C PHE A 235 -12.02 -4.43 -16.47
N VAL A 236 -11.63 -3.30 -15.91
CA VAL A 236 -10.27 -2.74 -16.00
C VAL A 236 -9.55 -2.98 -14.68
N GLU A 237 -8.29 -3.40 -14.72
CA GLU A 237 -7.54 -3.86 -13.56
C GLU A 237 -7.37 -2.83 -12.44
N ASN A 238 -7.46 -1.51 -12.75
CA ASN A 238 -7.42 -0.44 -11.76
C ASN A 238 -8.24 0.78 -12.19
N ASP A 239 -8.60 1.63 -11.24
CA ASP A 239 -9.44 2.79 -11.47
C ASP A 239 -8.77 3.87 -12.31
N MET A 240 -7.45 4.06 -12.22
CA MET A 240 -6.75 5.07 -13.00
C MET A 240 -6.83 4.77 -14.50
N MET A 241 -6.58 3.52 -14.87
CA MET A 241 -6.72 3.04 -16.24
C MET A 241 -8.19 3.06 -16.71
N ALA A 242 -9.13 2.72 -15.81
CA ALA A 242 -10.56 2.77 -16.12
C ALA A 242 -11.05 4.21 -16.40
N LEU A 243 -10.60 5.19 -15.62
CA LEU A 243 -10.95 6.61 -15.83
C LEU A 243 -10.38 7.15 -17.14
N GLU A 244 -9.16 6.76 -17.51
CA GLU A 244 -8.60 7.11 -18.81
C GLU A 244 -9.39 6.45 -19.94
N LEU A 245 -9.79 5.18 -19.81
CA LEU A 245 -10.65 4.51 -20.80
C LEU A 245 -12.00 5.23 -20.94
N VAL A 246 -12.62 5.65 -19.83
CA VAL A 246 -13.87 6.45 -19.86
C VAL A 246 -13.68 7.72 -20.66
N GLN A 247 -12.61 8.47 -20.41
CA GLN A 247 -12.32 9.71 -21.12
C GLN A 247 -12.14 9.47 -22.63
N LEU A 248 -11.31 8.49 -23.00
CA LEU A 248 -11.05 8.15 -24.41
C LEU A 248 -12.30 7.66 -25.15
N ALA A 249 -13.17 6.92 -24.45
CA ALA A 249 -14.44 6.48 -25.00
C ALA A 249 -15.41 7.67 -25.24
N GLN A 250 -15.48 8.60 -24.28
CA GLN A 250 -16.28 9.82 -24.44
C GLN A 250 -15.79 10.70 -25.59
N ASP A 251 -14.47 10.85 -25.77
CA ASP A 251 -13.87 11.61 -26.89
C ASP A 251 -14.25 11.00 -28.26
N ARG A 252 -14.59 9.70 -28.28
CA ARG A 252 -15.09 8.99 -29.47
C ARG A 252 -16.61 8.93 -29.55
N SER A 253 -17.32 9.66 -28.68
CA SER A 253 -18.78 9.66 -28.59
C SER A 253 -19.41 8.30 -28.30
N ILE A 254 -18.67 7.38 -27.66
CA ILE A 254 -19.19 6.11 -27.15
C ILE A 254 -20.00 6.41 -25.90
N ARG A 255 -21.25 5.97 -25.88
CA ARG A 255 -22.15 6.22 -24.74
C ARG A 255 -21.88 5.24 -23.61
N ILE A 256 -21.52 5.79 -22.45
CA ILE A 256 -21.30 5.03 -21.21
C ILE A 256 -22.45 5.39 -20.25
N PRO A 257 -23.19 4.41 -19.73
CA PRO A 257 -22.97 2.94 -19.83
C PRO A 257 -23.72 2.23 -20.96
N GLU A 258 -24.49 2.95 -21.82
CA GLU A 258 -25.47 2.34 -22.72
C GLU A 258 -24.81 1.43 -23.77
N GLU A 259 -23.68 1.84 -24.35
CA GLU A 259 -22.94 1.08 -25.37
C GLU A 259 -21.80 0.30 -24.74
N LEU A 260 -21.15 0.84 -23.71
CA LEU A 260 -20.02 0.23 -23.03
C LEU A 260 -20.11 0.44 -21.52
N SER A 261 -20.40 -0.61 -20.75
CA SER A 261 -20.29 -0.61 -19.30
C SER A 261 -18.84 -0.78 -18.88
N ILE A 262 -18.37 0.03 -17.91
CA ILE A 262 -16.98 0.00 -17.43
C ILE A 262 -16.97 -0.14 -15.91
N ILE A 263 -16.18 -1.12 -15.42
CA ILE A 263 -15.90 -1.34 -14.00
C ILE A 263 -14.39 -1.23 -13.79
N GLY A 264 -13.97 -0.45 -12.81
CA GLY A 264 -12.59 -0.36 -12.34
C GLY A 264 -12.31 -1.24 -11.12
N TYR A 265 -11.14 -1.05 -10.53
CA TYR A 265 -10.70 -1.67 -9.29
C TYR A 265 -9.89 -0.65 -8.48
N ASP A 266 -9.98 -0.66 -7.18
CA ASP A 266 -9.36 0.13 -6.11
C ASP A 266 -10.38 0.94 -5.30
N GLY A 267 -11.39 1.56 -5.94
CA GLY A 267 -12.37 2.40 -5.26
C GLY A 267 -11.83 3.79 -4.91
N ILE A 268 -10.96 4.35 -5.74
CA ILE A 268 -10.28 5.64 -5.48
C ILE A 268 -11.19 6.87 -5.54
N GLN A 269 -12.42 6.73 -6.03
CA GLN A 269 -13.38 7.84 -6.18
C GLN A 269 -14.04 8.30 -4.87
N LYS A 270 -13.54 7.94 -3.73
CA LYS A 270 -14.04 8.42 -2.44
C LYS A 270 -14.19 9.95 -2.39
N TYR A 271 -13.37 10.68 -3.14
CA TYR A 271 -13.32 12.14 -3.17
C TYR A 271 -14.08 12.78 -4.35
N ALA A 272 -14.86 12.01 -5.10
CA ALA A 272 -15.95 12.43 -5.99
C ALA A 272 -15.71 13.64 -6.93
N MET A 273 -14.50 13.84 -7.43
CA MET A 273 -14.21 14.91 -8.39
C MET A 273 -14.40 14.50 -9.86
N PHE A 274 -14.48 13.19 -10.12
CA PHE A 274 -14.60 12.64 -11.47
C PHE A 274 -16.06 12.44 -11.89
N ARG A 275 -16.37 12.70 -13.15
CA ARG A 275 -17.67 12.43 -13.77
C ARG A 275 -17.45 11.79 -15.15
N PRO A 276 -18.19 10.73 -15.51
CA PRO A 276 -19.17 10.02 -14.66
C PRO A 276 -18.52 9.35 -13.46
N LYS A 277 -19.29 9.11 -12.40
CA LYS A 277 -18.82 8.33 -11.23
C LYS A 277 -18.52 6.90 -11.68
N LEU A 278 -17.29 6.45 -11.52
CA LEU A 278 -16.87 5.10 -11.93
C LEU A 278 -17.52 4.03 -11.03
N ALA A 279 -18.08 3.00 -11.64
CA ALA A 279 -18.37 1.75 -10.97
C ALA A 279 -17.06 0.99 -10.74
N THR A 280 -16.83 0.50 -9.52
CA THR A 280 -15.50 -0.06 -9.17
C THR A 280 -15.60 -1.12 -8.08
N ILE A 281 -14.65 -2.04 -8.07
CA ILE A 281 -14.41 -2.95 -6.96
C ILE A 281 -13.48 -2.24 -5.95
N ARG A 282 -14.01 -1.91 -4.80
CA ARG A 282 -13.28 -1.18 -3.76
C ARG A 282 -12.46 -2.11 -2.88
N GLN A 283 -11.18 -1.80 -2.75
CA GLN A 283 -10.30 -2.39 -1.76
C GLN A 283 -10.55 -1.77 -0.37
N PRO A 284 -10.48 -2.55 0.72
CA PRO A 284 -10.63 -2.03 2.09
C PRO A 284 -9.31 -1.40 2.59
N VAL A 285 -8.89 -0.31 1.94
CA VAL A 285 -7.54 0.29 2.09
C VAL A 285 -7.21 0.65 3.54
N GLU A 286 -8.19 1.19 4.28
CA GLU A 286 -8.02 1.50 5.71
C GLU A 286 -7.73 0.24 6.53
N LEU A 287 -8.48 -0.84 6.31
CA LEU A 287 -8.28 -2.11 7.01
C LEU A 287 -6.94 -2.74 6.63
N MET A 288 -6.58 -2.70 5.34
CA MET A 288 -5.26 -3.16 4.88
C MET A 288 -4.13 -2.39 5.54
N GLY A 289 -4.22 -1.06 5.64
CA GLY A 289 -3.22 -0.22 6.31
C GLY A 289 -3.04 -0.60 7.78
N ARG A 290 -4.12 -0.81 8.52
CA ARG A 290 -4.08 -1.27 9.92
C ARG A 290 -3.43 -2.64 10.04
N SER A 291 -3.86 -3.62 9.23
CA SER A 291 -3.30 -4.97 9.23
C SER A 291 -1.79 -4.98 8.93
N LEU A 292 -1.35 -4.19 7.95
CA LEU A 292 0.08 -4.06 7.62
C LEU A 292 0.91 -3.60 8.81
N VAL A 293 0.43 -2.58 9.53
CA VAL A 293 1.12 -2.07 10.72
C VAL A 293 1.09 -3.07 11.86
N ASP A 294 -0.06 -3.70 12.11
CA ASP A 294 -0.19 -4.70 13.17
C ASP A 294 0.72 -5.91 12.93
N LEU A 295 0.74 -6.45 11.72
CA LEU A 295 1.63 -7.55 11.36
C LEU A 295 3.10 -7.15 11.49
N LEU A 296 3.46 -5.94 11.04
CA LEU A 296 4.83 -5.47 11.14
C LEU A 296 5.29 -5.33 12.60
N ILE A 297 4.48 -4.73 13.46
CA ILE A 297 4.83 -4.56 14.88
C ILE A 297 4.96 -5.91 15.59
N LYS A 298 4.08 -6.86 15.33
CA LYS A 298 4.22 -8.24 15.82
C LYS A 298 5.55 -8.85 15.38
N LYS A 299 5.93 -8.68 14.09
CA LYS A 299 7.23 -9.16 13.60
C LYS A 299 8.43 -8.47 14.26
N VAL A 300 8.35 -7.17 14.48
CA VAL A 300 9.38 -6.42 15.22
C VAL A 300 9.57 -6.98 16.65
N ASN A 301 8.47 -7.41 17.26
CA ASN A 301 8.46 -8.03 18.59
C ASN A 301 8.88 -9.53 18.57
N GLY A 302 9.19 -10.09 17.41
CA GLY A 302 9.58 -11.50 17.26
C GLY A 302 8.41 -12.48 17.25
N GLU A 303 7.18 -12.02 17.08
CA GLU A 303 5.99 -12.85 17.01
C GLU A 303 5.85 -13.48 15.60
N GLN A 304 5.26 -14.67 15.56
CA GLN A 304 4.87 -15.28 14.29
C GLN A 304 3.56 -14.65 13.80
N VAL A 305 3.49 -14.40 12.51
CA VAL A 305 2.33 -13.81 11.86
C VAL A 305 2.02 -14.53 10.56
N THR A 306 0.77 -14.52 10.17
CA THR A 306 0.25 -15.11 8.92
C THR A 306 -0.24 -14.03 7.98
N PRO A 307 -0.26 -14.26 6.67
CA PRO A 307 -0.85 -13.35 5.71
C PRO A 307 -2.33 -13.08 6.00
N GLU A 308 -2.80 -11.87 5.67
CA GLU A 308 -4.19 -11.46 5.79
C GLU A 308 -4.75 -11.06 4.42
N ILE A 309 -5.92 -11.59 4.08
CA ILE A 309 -6.66 -11.26 2.86
C ILE A 309 -8.01 -10.69 3.24
N HIS A 310 -8.31 -9.48 2.77
CA HIS A 310 -9.51 -8.75 3.13
C HIS A 310 -10.54 -8.72 1.99
N PRO A 311 -11.85 -8.88 2.30
CA PRO A 311 -12.90 -8.87 1.29
C PRO A 311 -13.02 -7.50 0.63
N VAL A 312 -13.36 -7.51 -0.65
CA VAL A 312 -13.64 -6.31 -1.46
C VAL A 312 -15.14 -6.06 -1.56
N GLN A 313 -15.52 -4.87 -2.04
CA GLN A 313 -16.91 -4.48 -2.21
C GLN A 313 -17.12 -3.82 -3.58
N PHE A 314 -18.26 -4.12 -4.23
CA PHE A 314 -18.67 -3.37 -5.40
C PHE A 314 -19.25 -2.01 -4.99
N LEU A 315 -18.74 -0.94 -5.58
CA LEU A 315 -19.31 0.40 -5.50
C LEU A 315 -19.99 0.74 -6.81
N LYS A 316 -21.31 0.89 -6.75
CA LYS A 316 -22.10 1.31 -7.92
C LYS A 316 -21.70 2.72 -8.34
N GLY A 317 -21.51 2.90 -9.63
CA GLY A 317 -21.24 4.17 -10.28
C GLY A 317 -22.26 4.50 -11.36
N GLU A 318 -21.87 5.39 -12.25
CA GLU A 318 -22.64 5.84 -13.43
C GLU A 318 -22.12 5.16 -14.71
N THR A 319 -21.04 4.38 -14.62
CA THR A 319 -20.39 3.71 -15.77
C THR A 319 -20.86 2.27 -16.00
N THR A 320 -21.86 1.79 -15.24
CA THR A 320 -22.57 0.52 -15.47
C THR A 320 -24.07 0.77 -15.54
N ARG A 321 -24.77 -0.05 -16.31
CA ARG A 321 -26.23 -0.04 -16.43
C ARG A 321 -26.93 -0.35 -15.11
#